data_78bdc77a130abca0fc9c76a1a77cfb52
#
_entry.id   78bdc77a130abca0fc9c76a1a77cfb52
#
_cell.length_a   1.000
_cell.length_b   1.000
_cell.length_c   1.000
_cell.angle_alpha   90.00
_cell.angle_beta   90.00
_cell.angle_gamma   90.00
#
_symmetry.space_group_name_H-M   'P 1'
#
loop_
_entity.id
_entity.type
_entity.pdbx_description
1 polymer ?
#
loop_
_entity_poly.entity_id
_entity_poly.type
_entity_poly.pdbx_seq_one_letter_code
_entity_poly.pdbx_strand_id
1 'polypeptide(L)'
;REIVNQDIHAAYRGDPAAASYFEVVLSYPSVRAISVHRLAHFLEMQKVPYIPRMMSEYIHEKTGIDIHPGAIIGSGFFIDHGTGVVIGSTSIIGKDVKFYQHVTLGAFSLTDVDKIRKENKKRHPTIEDDVTIYAGSTILGGNTIIQKGSIIGGNVWLTRSVPPYTTVTVDSPYLIFKHKDKVEKYEVDFQI
;
A
#
# COMPACT_ATOMS: atom_id res chain seq x y z
N ARG A 1 -10.18 -8.17 -17.36
CA ARG A 1 -10.62 -6.87 -17.90
C ARG A 1 -11.44 -6.08 -16.87
N GLU A 2 -12.48 -6.67 -16.29
CA GLU A 2 -13.40 -6.00 -15.38
C GLU A 2 -12.70 -5.42 -14.12
N ILE A 3 -11.85 -6.21 -13.47
CA ILE A 3 -11.12 -5.77 -12.27
C ILE A 3 -10.20 -4.57 -12.55
N VAL A 4 -9.49 -4.57 -13.68
CA VAL A 4 -8.63 -3.43 -14.08
C VAL A 4 -9.48 -2.19 -14.37
N ASN A 5 -10.66 -2.36 -14.93
CA ASN A 5 -11.59 -1.26 -15.16
C ASN A 5 -12.03 -0.62 -13.85
N GLN A 6 -12.30 -1.43 -12.82
CA GLN A 6 -12.62 -0.95 -11.47
C GLN A 6 -11.45 -0.21 -10.82
N ASP A 7 -10.22 -0.67 -11.02
CA ASP A 7 -9.01 0.02 -10.54
C ASP A 7 -8.84 1.40 -11.23
N ILE A 8 -9.09 1.48 -12.54
CA ILE A 8 -9.06 2.75 -13.30
C ILE A 8 -10.15 3.71 -12.79
N HIS A 9 -11.37 3.20 -12.55
CA HIS A 9 -12.45 4.01 -11.98
C HIS A 9 -12.11 4.53 -10.58
N ALA A 10 -11.48 3.70 -9.74
CA ALA A 10 -11.04 4.11 -8.41
C ALA A 10 -9.97 5.21 -8.49
N ALA A 11 -9.00 5.09 -9.40
CA ALA A 11 -7.98 6.10 -9.63
C ALA A 11 -8.59 7.43 -10.10
N TYR A 12 -9.48 7.41 -11.08
CA TYR A 12 -10.15 8.62 -11.56
C TYR A 12 -10.99 9.32 -10.49
N ARG A 13 -11.74 8.56 -9.67
CA ARG A 13 -12.55 9.12 -8.59
C ARG A 13 -11.71 9.57 -7.39
N GLY A 14 -10.57 8.91 -7.16
CA GLY A 14 -9.74 9.13 -5.98
C GLY A 14 -8.72 10.25 -6.14
N ASP A 15 -8.47 10.73 -7.37
CA ASP A 15 -7.56 11.84 -7.67
C ASP A 15 -8.32 13.03 -8.30
N PRO A 16 -8.54 14.12 -7.56
CA PRO A 16 -9.21 15.32 -8.09
C PRO A 16 -8.44 16.01 -9.21
N ALA A 17 -7.15 15.71 -9.41
CA ALA A 17 -6.35 16.25 -10.51
C ALA A 17 -6.53 15.49 -11.83
N ALA A 18 -7.17 14.31 -11.82
CA ALA A 18 -7.40 13.52 -13.03
C ALA A 18 -8.41 14.18 -13.96
N ALA A 19 -7.97 14.64 -15.12
CA ALA A 19 -8.84 15.32 -16.09
C ALA A 19 -9.75 14.34 -16.87
N SER A 20 -9.34 13.08 -17.05
CA SER A 20 -10.10 12.07 -17.78
C SER A 20 -9.64 10.65 -17.48
N TYR A 21 -10.48 9.66 -17.80
CA TYR A 21 -10.08 8.24 -17.77
C TYR A 21 -8.91 7.93 -18.71
N PHE A 22 -8.82 8.61 -19.87
CA PHE A 22 -7.71 8.43 -20.81
C PHE A 22 -6.39 8.89 -20.19
N GLU A 23 -6.39 10.01 -19.50
CA GLU A 23 -5.21 10.48 -18.77
C GLU A 23 -4.75 9.47 -17.73
N VAL A 24 -5.66 8.96 -16.91
CA VAL A 24 -5.39 7.94 -15.91
C VAL A 24 -4.75 6.69 -16.54
N VAL A 25 -5.32 6.18 -17.63
CA VAL A 25 -4.81 4.97 -18.31
C VAL A 25 -3.44 5.20 -18.92
N LEU A 26 -3.21 6.36 -19.55
CA LEU A 26 -1.98 6.63 -20.30
C LEU A 26 -0.83 7.10 -19.42
N SER A 27 -1.13 7.80 -18.32
CA SER A 27 -0.13 8.55 -17.56
C SER A 27 0.20 7.96 -16.19
N TYR A 28 -0.76 7.32 -15.51
CA TYR A 28 -0.56 6.93 -14.12
C TYR A 28 0.34 5.71 -13.95
N PRO A 29 1.50 5.84 -13.27
CA PRO A 29 2.37 4.71 -12.97
C PRO A 29 1.67 3.61 -12.17
N SER A 30 0.77 3.99 -11.25
CA SER A 30 0.01 3.07 -10.42
C SER A 30 -0.94 2.17 -11.22
N VAL A 31 -1.60 2.72 -12.24
CA VAL A 31 -2.47 1.94 -13.12
C VAL A 31 -1.67 0.91 -13.92
N ARG A 32 -0.46 1.27 -14.35
CA ARG A 32 0.45 0.32 -15.00
C ARG A 32 0.91 -0.77 -14.03
N ALA A 33 1.30 -0.39 -12.81
CA ALA A 33 1.77 -1.32 -11.80
C ALA A 33 0.69 -2.34 -11.42
N ILE A 34 -0.54 -1.88 -11.12
CA ILE A 34 -1.63 -2.78 -10.75
C ILE A 34 -2.08 -3.66 -11.92
N SER A 35 -2.08 -3.14 -13.14
CA SER A 35 -2.44 -3.93 -14.34
C SER A 35 -1.45 -5.08 -14.56
N VAL A 36 -0.15 -4.82 -14.42
CA VAL A 36 0.88 -5.87 -14.50
C VAL A 36 0.75 -6.85 -13.33
N HIS A 37 0.50 -6.36 -12.10
CA HIS A 37 0.26 -7.22 -10.95
C HIS A 37 -0.94 -8.16 -11.17
N ARG A 38 -2.08 -7.67 -11.69
CA ARG A 38 -3.26 -8.52 -11.97
C ARG A 38 -2.92 -9.72 -12.86
N LEU A 39 -2.09 -9.49 -13.90
CA LEU A 39 -1.64 -10.55 -14.80
C LEU A 39 -0.60 -11.45 -14.14
N ALA A 40 0.38 -10.87 -13.45
CA ALA A 40 1.41 -11.62 -12.72
C ALA A 40 0.79 -12.51 -11.65
N HIS A 41 -0.17 -11.99 -10.87
CA HIS A 41 -0.91 -12.76 -9.87
C HIS A 41 -1.69 -13.93 -10.49
N PHE A 42 -2.36 -13.71 -11.60
CA PHE A 42 -3.04 -14.79 -12.32
C PHE A 42 -2.06 -15.92 -12.70
N LEU A 43 -0.90 -15.59 -13.25
CA LEU A 43 0.12 -16.57 -13.62
C LEU A 43 0.74 -17.26 -12.39
N GLU A 44 0.91 -16.53 -11.29
CA GLU A 44 1.37 -17.07 -9.99
C GLU A 44 0.40 -18.14 -9.48
N MET A 45 -0.91 -17.87 -9.54
CA MET A 45 -1.95 -18.84 -9.14
C MET A 45 -1.96 -20.08 -10.05
N GLN A 46 -1.56 -19.97 -11.31
CA GLN A 46 -1.35 -21.09 -12.23
C GLN A 46 -0.01 -21.81 -12.01
N LYS A 47 0.79 -21.38 -11.01
CA LYS A 47 2.11 -21.94 -10.68
C LYS A 47 3.11 -21.84 -11.84
N VAL A 48 2.97 -20.81 -12.68
CA VAL A 48 3.97 -20.53 -13.74
C VAL A 48 5.27 -20.11 -13.06
N PRO A 49 6.38 -20.81 -13.32
CA PRO A 49 7.64 -20.50 -12.66
C PRO A 49 8.28 -19.22 -13.22
N TYR A 50 8.91 -18.42 -12.36
CA TYR A 50 9.75 -17.24 -12.67
C TYR A 50 9.01 -16.05 -13.30
N ILE A 51 8.18 -16.26 -14.31
CA ILE A 51 7.53 -15.19 -15.09
C ILE A 51 6.75 -14.19 -14.21
N PRO A 52 5.89 -14.61 -13.25
CA PRO A 52 5.17 -13.67 -12.39
C PRO A 52 6.12 -12.74 -11.63
N ARG A 53 7.20 -13.27 -11.08
CA ARG A 53 8.20 -12.47 -10.36
C ARG A 53 8.96 -11.53 -11.29
N MET A 54 9.37 -11.99 -12.46
CA MET A 54 10.04 -11.14 -13.45
C MET A 54 9.16 -9.96 -13.87
N MET A 55 7.86 -10.18 -14.06
CA MET A 55 6.90 -9.12 -14.38
C MET A 55 6.79 -8.09 -13.25
N SER A 56 6.74 -8.55 -12.00
CA SER A 56 6.69 -7.66 -10.84
C SER A 56 7.96 -6.82 -10.71
N GLU A 57 9.14 -7.42 -10.86
CA GLU A 57 10.41 -6.68 -10.79
C GLU A 57 10.56 -5.68 -11.96
N TYR A 58 10.13 -6.06 -13.15
CA TYR A 58 10.15 -5.16 -14.31
C TYR A 58 9.30 -3.91 -14.08
N ILE A 59 8.07 -4.06 -13.58
CA ILE A 59 7.21 -2.90 -13.35
C ILE A 59 7.63 -2.10 -12.12
N HIS A 60 8.20 -2.76 -11.10
CA HIS A 60 8.82 -2.10 -9.96
C HIS A 60 9.95 -1.17 -10.40
N GLU A 61 10.86 -1.63 -11.25
CA GLU A 61 11.94 -0.78 -11.84
C GLU A 61 11.38 0.47 -12.54
N LYS A 62 10.25 0.35 -13.24
CA LYS A 62 9.67 1.46 -14.02
C LYS A 62 8.83 2.44 -13.21
N THR A 63 8.29 2.00 -12.07
CA THR A 63 7.29 2.78 -11.32
C THR A 63 7.68 3.11 -9.89
N GLY A 64 8.68 2.40 -9.34
CA GLY A 64 9.01 2.46 -7.92
C GLY A 64 7.93 1.83 -7.01
N ILE A 65 7.00 1.03 -7.59
CA ILE A 65 5.91 0.34 -6.87
C ILE A 65 6.22 -1.15 -6.86
N ASP A 66 6.54 -1.70 -5.69
CA ASP A 66 6.87 -3.12 -5.49
C ASP A 66 5.65 -3.89 -4.99
N ILE A 67 5.03 -4.69 -5.86
CA ILE A 67 3.92 -5.58 -5.50
C ILE A 67 4.33 -7.02 -5.82
N HIS A 68 4.46 -7.84 -4.78
CA HIS A 68 4.75 -9.25 -4.98
C HIS A 68 3.58 -9.97 -5.69
N PRO A 69 3.81 -10.84 -6.69
CA PRO A 69 2.72 -11.49 -7.45
C PRO A 69 1.82 -12.39 -6.58
N GLY A 70 2.31 -12.87 -5.43
CA GLY A 70 1.52 -13.64 -4.47
C GLY A 70 0.52 -12.81 -3.65
N ALA A 71 0.59 -11.49 -3.66
CA ALA A 71 -0.35 -10.64 -2.93
C ALA A 71 -1.76 -10.74 -3.52
N ILE A 72 -2.77 -10.86 -2.65
CA ILE A 72 -4.19 -10.89 -3.04
C ILE A 72 -4.74 -9.48 -2.90
N ILE A 73 -5.23 -8.91 -4.01
CA ILE A 73 -5.73 -7.54 -4.03
C ILE A 73 -7.14 -7.52 -4.63
N GLY A 74 -8.12 -7.03 -3.87
CA GLY A 74 -9.49 -6.80 -4.28
C GLY A 74 -9.62 -5.78 -5.42
N SER A 75 -10.81 -5.55 -5.91
CA SER A 75 -11.10 -4.60 -6.98
C SER A 75 -11.18 -3.16 -6.48
N GLY A 76 -11.00 -2.19 -7.36
CA GLY A 76 -11.05 -0.77 -6.99
C GLY A 76 -9.83 -0.31 -6.18
N PHE A 77 -8.71 -1.02 -6.32
CA PHE A 77 -7.48 -0.64 -5.62
C PHE A 77 -6.80 0.53 -6.32
N PHE A 78 -6.60 1.61 -5.57
CA PHE A 78 -5.93 2.80 -6.07
C PHE A 78 -4.68 3.13 -5.26
N ILE A 79 -3.56 3.32 -5.95
CA ILE A 79 -2.31 3.84 -5.39
C ILE A 79 -2.11 5.25 -5.95
N ASP A 80 -2.13 6.25 -5.06
CA ASP A 80 -1.88 7.64 -5.41
C ASP A 80 -0.38 7.94 -5.32
N HIS A 81 0.20 8.58 -6.34
CA HIS A 81 1.64 8.78 -6.55
C HIS A 81 2.42 7.46 -6.67
N GLY A 82 2.51 6.70 -5.60
CA GLY A 82 2.93 5.30 -5.55
C GLY A 82 4.41 5.03 -5.32
N THR A 83 5.30 5.98 -5.53
CA THR A 83 6.75 5.76 -5.31
C THR A 83 7.02 5.18 -3.94
N GLY A 84 7.78 4.09 -3.87
CA GLY A 84 8.18 3.45 -2.62
C GLY A 84 7.09 2.65 -1.93
N VAL A 85 5.95 2.38 -2.58
CA VAL A 85 4.96 1.41 -2.08
C VAL A 85 5.54 0.00 -2.14
N VAL A 86 5.41 -0.75 -1.04
CA VAL A 86 5.85 -2.15 -0.93
C VAL A 86 4.71 -3.02 -0.42
N ILE A 87 4.30 -4.02 -1.20
CA ILE A 87 3.24 -4.97 -0.84
C ILE A 87 3.81 -6.39 -0.85
N GLY A 88 4.01 -6.96 0.34
CA GLY A 88 4.63 -8.28 0.51
C GLY A 88 3.73 -9.45 0.09
N SER A 89 4.35 -10.60 -0.17
CA SER A 89 3.78 -11.77 -0.85
C SER A 89 2.51 -12.37 -0.23
N THR A 90 2.31 -12.26 1.07
CA THR A 90 1.13 -12.82 1.76
C THR A 90 0.15 -11.74 2.22
N SER A 91 0.26 -10.52 1.67
CA SER A 91 -0.71 -9.46 1.92
C SER A 91 -2.06 -9.84 1.33
N ILE A 92 -3.12 -9.45 2.05
CA ILE A 92 -4.50 -9.54 1.57
C ILE A 92 -5.08 -8.13 1.65
N ILE A 93 -5.57 -7.63 0.53
CA ILE A 93 -6.15 -6.29 0.42
C ILE A 93 -7.57 -6.44 -0.13
N GLY A 94 -8.52 -5.85 0.55
CA GLY A 94 -9.93 -5.83 0.19
C GLY A 94 -10.25 -4.93 -1.00
N LYS A 95 -11.53 -4.56 -1.12
CA LYS A 95 -12.05 -3.72 -2.21
C LYS A 95 -11.98 -2.23 -1.84
N ASP A 96 -11.86 -1.39 -2.87
CA ASP A 96 -11.93 0.07 -2.76
C ASP A 96 -10.94 0.65 -1.73
N VAL A 97 -9.75 0.03 -1.66
CA VAL A 97 -8.66 0.44 -0.77
C VAL A 97 -7.78 1.47 -1.48
N LYS A 98 -7.39 2.54 -0.75
CA LYS A 98 -6.51 3.59 -1.26
C LYS A 98 -5.20 3.64 -0.49
N PHE A 99 -4.07 3.62 -1.22
CA PHE A 99 -2.72 3.84 -0.69
C PHE A 99 -2.12 5.11 -1.27
N TYR A 100 -1.26 5.73 -0.48
CA TYR A 100 -0.37 6.79 -0.93
C TYR A 100 1.08 6.29 -1.06
N GLN A 101 1.98 7.17 -1.50
CA GLN A 101 3.39 6.84 -1.66
C GLN A 101 4.04 6.35 -0.36
N HIS A 102 5.09 5.52 -0.47
CA HIS A 102 5.87 4.98 0.64
C HIS A 102 5.09 4.14 1.66
N VAL A 103 3.90 3.66 1.33
CA VAL A 103 3.17 2.70 2.18
C VAL A 103 3.83 1.33 2.09
N THR A 104 4.10 0.71 3.25
CA THR A 104 4.70 -0.61 3.33
C THR A 104 3.79 -1.60 4.06
N LEU A 105 3.44 -2.71 3.40
CA LEU A 105 2.88 -3.91 4.02
C LEU A 105 3.96 -4.97 4.15
N GLY A 106 4.60 -5.04 5.33
CA GLY A 106 5.78 -5.85 5.59
C GLY A 106 5.57 -7.00 6.56
N ALA A 107 6.59 -7.83 6.69
CA ALA A 107 6.69 -8.85 7.72
C ALA A 107 7.49 -8.32 8.93
N PHE A 108 7.30 -8.95 10.10
CA PHE A 108 8.25 -8.79 11.19
C PHE A 108 9.62 -9.36 10.80
N SER A 109 10.66 -9.04 11.59
CA SER A 109 12.01 -9.57 11.40
C SER A 109 11.98 -11.09 11.25
N LEU A 110 12.62 -11.58 10.21
CA LEU A 110 12.63 -12.99 9.83
C LEU A 110 13.94 -13.61 10.32
N THR A 111 13.89 -14.36 11.42
CA THR A 111 15.09 -14.99 12.01
C THR A 111 15.45 -16.33 11.36
N ASP A 112 14.50 -17.01 10.72
CA ASP A 112 14.70 -18.30 10.06
C ASP A 112 14.06 -18.30 8.67
N VAL A 113 14.83 -17.83 7.68
CA VAL A 113 14.36 -17.66 6.30
C VAL A 113 14.00 -19.00 5.64
N ASP A 114 14.73 -20.06 5.93
CA ASP A 114 14.50 -21.39 5.31
C ASP A 114 13.24 -22.05 5.85
N LYS A 115 12.95 -21.91 7.13
CA LYS A 115 11.69 -22.34 7.73
C LYS A 115 10.50 -21.58 7.13
N ILE A 116 10.63 -20.28 6.97
CA ILE A 116 9.60 -19.42 6.39
C ILE A 116 9.29 -19.81 4.95
N ARG A 117 10.32 -20.10 4.14
CA ARG A 117 10.15 -20.58 2.76
C ARG A 117 9.39 -21.90 2.70
N LYS A 118 9.69 -22.84 3.59
CA LYS A 118 9.06 -24.16 3.64
C LYS A 118 7.60 -24.10 4.11
N GLU A 119 7.32 -23.28 5.12
CA GLU A 119 6.00 -23.23 5.74
C GLU A 119 5.01 -22.32 5.00
N ASN A 120 5.48 -21.44 4.14
CA ASN A 120 4.68 -20.44 3.39
C ASN A 120 3.59 -19.75 4.24
N LYS A 121 3.88 -19.52 5.52
CA LYS A 121 2.93 -18.92 6.47
C LYS A 121 2.66 -17.46 6.13
N LYS A 122 1.42 -17.05 6.44
CA LYS A 122 1.02 -15.64 6.38
C LYS A 122 1.92 -14.80 7.30
N ARG A 123 2.57 -13.77 6.73
CA ARG A 123 3.53 -12.90 7.42
C ARG A 123 3.32 -11.41 7.14
N HIS A 124 2.46 -11.07 6.19
CA HIS A 124 2.11 -9.69 5.83
C HIS A 124 0.67 -9.38 6.25
N PRO A 125 0.34 -8.10 6.47
CA PRO A 125 -0.98 -7.68 6.97
C PRO A 125 -2.15 -8.05 6.08
N THR A 126 -3.35 -7.95 6.67
CA THR A 126 -4.63 -7.92 5.97
C THR A 126 -5.22 -6.52 6.08
N ILE A 127 -5.62 -5.97 4.96
CA ILE A 127 -6.32 -4.69 4.84
C ILE A 127 -7.73 -5.01 4.33
N GLU A 128 -8.76 -4.67 5.09
CA GLU A 128 -10.14 -4.89 4.68
C GLU A 128 -10.64 -3.81 3.72
N ASP A 129 -11.92 -3.88 3.32
CA ASP A 129 -12.52 -2.98 2.33
C ASP A 129 -12.57 -1.51 2.82
N ASP A 130 -12.60 -0.57 1.87
CA ASP A 130 -12.79 0.88 2.11
C ASP A 130 -11.71 1.51 3.03
N VAL A 131 -10.52 0.92 3.15
CA VAL A 131 -9.42 1.44 3.97
C VAL A 131 -8.57 2.43 3.18
N THR A 132 -8.20 3.53 3.84
CA THR A 132 -7.23 4.50 3.29
C THR A 132 -5.96 4.50 4.13
N ILE A 133 -4.79 4.36 3.49
CA ILE A 133 -3.48 4.40 4.15
C ILE A 133 -2.65 5.53 3.54
N TYR A 134 -2.38 6.54 4.36
CA TYR A 134 -1.62 7.72 3.95
C TYR A 134 -0.11 7.48 3.90
N ALA A 135 0.56 8.44 3.28
CA ALA A 135 1.96 8.37 2.90
C ALA A 135 2.91 8.01 4.05
N GLY A 136 3.93 7.19 3.74
CA GLY A 136 5.00 6.84 4.67
C GLY A 136 4.61 5.84 5.76
N SER A 137 3.37 5.35 5.78
CA SER A 137 2.92 4.42 6.82
C SER A 137 3.45 3.02 6.61
N THR A 138 3.86 2.37 7.69
CA THR A 138 4.38 1.00 7.71
C THR A 138 3.49 0.12 8.57
N ILE A 139 2.95 -0.96 7.99
CA ILE A 139 2.10 -1.93 8.67
C ILE A 139 2.77 -3.29 8.58
N LEU A 140 3.01 -3.92 9.72
CA LEU A 140 3.78 -5.16 9.81
C LEU A 140 2.99 -6.30 10.47
N GLY A 141 3.26 -7.51 9.97
CA GLY A 141 2.88 -8.75 10.65
C GLY A 141 1.64 -9.45 10.09
N GLY A 142 1.70 -10.78 9.97
CA GLY A 142 0.66 -11.60 9.36
C GLY A 142 -0.67 -11.65 10.11
N ASN A 143 -0.65 -11.34 11.40
CA ASN A 143 -1.85 -11.28 12.23
C ASN A 143 -2.43 -9.86 12.35
N THR A 144 -1.77 -8.86 11.77
CA THR A 144 -2.22 -7.47 11.77
C THR A 144 -3.33 -7.30 10.74
N ILE A 145 -4.49 -6.81 11.19
CA ILE A 145 -5.68 -6.57 10.36
C ILE A 145 -6.08 -5.12 10.52
N ILE A 146 -6.13 -4.39 9.43
CA ILE A 146 -6.73 -3.05 9.37
C ILE A 146 -8.16 -3.24 8.89
N GLN A 147 -9.12 -3.05 9.80
CA GLN A 147 -10.50 -3.39 9.50
C GLN A 147 -11.20 -2.30 8.69
N LYS A 148 -12.33 -2.70 8.10
CA LYS A 148 -13.11 -1.96 7.12
C LYS A 148 -13.32 -0.48 7.48
N GLY A 149 -13.16 0.39 6.49
CA GLY A 149 -13.46 1.82 6.59
C GLY A 149 -12.49 2.60 7.50
N SER A 150 -11.37 1.99 7.90
CA SER A 150 -10.38 2.66 8.74
C SER A 150 -9.45 3.55 7.93
N ILE A 151 -8.92 4.58 8.58
CA ILE A 151 -7.97 5.53 8.01
C ILE A 151 -6.67 5.48 8.81
N ILE A 152 -5.57 5.23 8.12
CA ILE A 152 -4.23 5.26 8.71
C ILE A 152 -3.53 6.53 8.22
N GLY A 153 -3.26 7.43 9.15
CA GLY A 153 -2.59 8.70 8.89
C GLY A 153 -1.14 8.54 8.44
N GLY A 154 -0.55 9.62 7.95
CA GLY A 154 0.81 9.58 7.43
C GLY A 154 1.86 9.22 8.48
N ASN A 155 2.92 8.52 8.03
CA ASN A 155 4.07 8.11 8.86
C ASN A 155 3.73 7.26 10.09
N VAL A 156 2.55 6.61 10.11
CA VAL A 156 2.14 5.71 11.19
C VAL A 156 2.89 4.38 11.08
N TRP A 157 3.43 3.91 12.20
CA TRP A 157 4.06 2.58 12.33
C TRP A 157 3.15 1.65 13.12
N LEU A 158 2.55 0.65 12.46
CA LEU A 158 1.60 -0.28 13.06
C LEU A 158 2.12 -1.73 13.07
N THR A 159 1.97 -2.35 14.24
CA THR A 159 2.29 -3.78 14.47
C THR A 159 1.13 -4.54 15.09
N ARG A 160 -0.05 -3.92 15.18
CA ARG A 160 -1.27 -4.48 15.75
C ARG A 160 -2.50 -4.07 14.93
N SER A 161 -3.56 -4.86 15.07
CA SER A 161 -4.81 -4.63 14.35
C SER A 161 -5.52 -3.34 14.77
N VAL A 162 -6.29 -2.76 13.84
CA VAL A 162 -7.09 -1.55 14.02
C VAL A 162 -8.56 -1.95 13.84
N PRO A 163 -9.46 -1.59 14.78
CA PRO A 163 -10.90 -1.84 14.65
C PRO A 163 -11.51 -1.13 13.44
N PRO A 164 -12.72 -1.53 13.00
CA PRO A 164 -13.36 -0.90 11.86
C PRO A 164 -13.69 0.58 12.12
N TYR A 165 -13.71 1.37 11.03
CA TYR A 165 -14.07 2.81 11.05
C TYR A 165 -13.24 3.65 12.04
N THR A 166 -11.98 3.27 12.22
CA THR A 166 -11.06 3.92 13.17
C THR A 166 -10.01 4.72 12.43
N THR A 167 -9.81 5.97 12.83
CA THR A 167 -8.69 6.80 12.37
C THR A 167 -7.52 6.65 13.34
N VAL A 168 -6.34 6.31 12.78
CA VAL A 168 -5.08 6.23 13.54
C VAL A 168 -4.14 7.32 13.04
N THR A 169 -3.66 8.15 13.95
CA THR A 169 -2.68 9.20 13.65
C THR A 169 -1.49 9.09 14.59
N VAL A 170 -0.35 9.67 14.21
CA VAL A 170 0.73 9.94 15.17
C VAL A 170 0.37 11.16 15.99
N ASP A 171 0.80 11.17 17.25
CA ASP A 171 0.67 12.35 18.10
C ASP A 171 1.48 13.51 17.52
N SER A 172 0.99 14.74 17.69
CA SER A 172 1.60 15.91 17.06
C SER A 172 3.03 16.11 17.54
N PRO A 173 4.05 16.03 16.66
CA PRO A 173 5.41 16.37 17.04
C PRO A 173 5.51 17.87 17.29
N TYR A 174 6.22 18.25 18.34
CA TYR A 174 6.55 19.65 18.60
C TYR A 174 7.66 20.10 17.66
N LEU A 175 7.43 21.18 16.91
CA LEU A 175 8.49 21.86 16.18
C LEU A 175 9.24 22.79 17.15
N ILE A 176 10.57 22.67 17.16
CA ILE A 176 11.45 23.52 17.95
C ILE A 176 12.16 24.48 16.99
N PHE A 177 11.79 25.74 17.04
CA PHE A 177 12.49 26.80 16.31
C PHE A 177 13.59 27.36 17.20
N LYS A 178 14.84 27.16 16.78
CA LYS A 178 16.03 27.69 17.47
C LYS A 178 16.51 28.92 16.71
N HIS A 179 16.22 30.10 17.21
CA HIS A 179 16.87 31.34 16.81
C HIS A 179 18.14 31.55 17.62
N LYS A 180 19.04 32.41 17.13
CA LYS A 180 20.33 32.67 17.80
C LYS A 180 20.17 33.08 19.27
N ASP A 181 19.06 33.73 19.61
CA ASP A 181 18.74 34.26 20.94
C ASP A 181 17.42 33.79 21.52
N LYS A 182 16.70 32.84 20.85
CA LYS A 182 15.36 32.42 21.27
C LYS A 182 15.04 30.98 20.82
N VAL A 183 14.40 30.24 21.69
CA VAL A 183 13.84 28.89 21.38
C VAL A 183 12.35 28.97 21.55
N GLU A 184 11.58 28.62 20.50
CA GLU A 184 10.12 28.58 20.51
C GLU A 184 9.66 27.15 20.17
N LYS A 185 8.61 26.68 20.84
CA LYS A 185 7.95 25.38 20.57
C LYS A 185 6.58 25.63 20.00
N TYR A 186 6.23 24.94 18.91
CA TYR A 186 4.93 25.00 18.29
C TYR A 186 4.36 23.56 18.16
N GLU A 187 3.09 23.40 18.46
CA GLU A 187 2.35 22.19 18.09
C GLU A 187 2.10 22.20 16.58
N VAL A 188 2.25 21.06 15.96
CA VAL A 188 1.91 20.86 14.54
C VAL A 188 0.51 20.28 14.49
N ASP A 189 -0.42 21.02 13.91
CA ASP A 189 -1.77 20.53 13.64
C ASP A 189 -1.73 19.73 12.34
N PHE A 190 -1.87 18.40 12.45
CA PHE A 190 -2.05 17.51 11.31
C PHE A 190 -3.54 17.45 10.98
N GLN A 191 -4.02 18.36 10.16
CA GLN A 191 -5.33 18.22 9.54
C GLN A 191 -5.23 17.15 8.43
N ILE A 192 -5.98 16.06 8.58
CA ILE A 192 -6.16 15.01 7.57
C ILE A 192 -7.50 15.25 6.86
#